data_0f5709c96ddb659c04a1ba37dd7fe94b
#
_entry.id   0f5709c96ddb659c04a1ba37dd7fe94b
#
_cell.length_a   1.000
_cell.length_b   1.000
_cell.length_c   1.000
_cell.angle_alpha   90.00
_cell.angle_beta   90.00
_cell.angle_gamma   90.00
#
_symmetry.space_group_name_H-M   'P 1'
#
loop_
_entity.id
_entity.type
_entity.pdbx_description
1 polymer ?
#
loop_
_entity_poly.entity_id
_entity_poly.type
_entity_poly.pdbx_seq_one_letter_code
_entity_poly.pdbx_strand_id
1 'polypeptide(L)'
;ISRDEDFYHFLKYTLTQFAQFGEVILDEKLQEMFVNQEQYKPKLSIIKNGGFLDVSFEVDGIELEDVERALVALSKNADFVRLNDGRLLDLSQEEFQKASESLSLIRQVSEQKANQFQMPLYRGGQLARLENEQIEVNQDFMTFVQHLTHPQDYPVDLPSGLNASLRPYQLT
;
A
#
# COMPACT_ATOMS: atom_id res chain seq x y z
N ILE A 1 -16.85 21.99 9.63
CA ILE A 1 -16.57 21.66 8.22
C ILE A 1 -15.39 22.52 7.80
N SER A 2 -14.35 21.91 7.27
CA SER A 2 -13.13 22.58 6.83
C SER A 2 -13.39 23.25 5.48
N ARG A 3 -12.78 24.41 5.22
CA ARG A 3 -12.86 25.10 3.93
C ARG A 3 -12.35 24.24 2.77
N ASP A 4 -11.40 23.33 3.05
CA ASP A 4 -10.85 22.39 2.10
C ASP A 4 -11.83 21.24 1.80
N GLU A 5 -12.64 20.82 2.78
CA GLU A 5 -13.67 19.79 2.65
C GLU A 5 -14.82 20.27 1.74
N ASP A 6 -15.31 21.48 1.97
CA ASP A 6 -16.33 22.09 1.10
C ASP A 6 -15.81 22.26 -0.34
N PHE A 7 -14.53 22.61 -0.47
CA PHE A 7 -13.89 22.78 -1.77
C PHE A 7 -13.69 21.45 -2.50
N TYR A 8 -13.27 20.41 -1.81
CA TYR A 8 -13.15 19.07 -2.36
C TYR A 8 -14.50 18.53 -2.85
N HIS A 9 -15.55 18.66 -2.02
CA HIS A 9 -16.90 18.26 -2.39
C HIS A 9 -17.44 19.04 -3.59
N PHE A 10 -17.18 20.33 -3.66
CA PHE A 10 -17.53 21.14 -4.81
C PHE A 10 -16.88 20.61 -6.09
N LEU A 11 -15.57 20.40 -6.08
CA LEU A 11 -14.81 19.92 -7.24
C LEU A 11 -15.25 18.52 -7.68
N LYS A 12 -15.43 17.61 -6.73
CA LYS A 12 -15.70 16.19 -7.03
C LYS A 12 -17.14 15.95 -7.48
N TYR A 13 -18.10 16.56 -6.78
CA TYR A 13 -19.52 16.23 -6.97
C TYR A 13 -20.26 17.33 -7.72
N THR A 14 -20.10 18.58 -7.33
CA THR A 14 -20.88 19.69 -7.88
C THR A 14 -20.49 19.98 -9.33
N LEU A 15 -19.19 20.02 -9.63
CA LEU A 15 -18.73 20.24 -11.00
C LEU A 15 -19.14 19.10 -11.94
N THR A 16 -19.09 17.85 -11.48
CA THR A 16 -19.54 16.69 -12.27
C THR A 16 -21.04 16.77 -12.60
N GLN A 17 -21.85 17.29 -11.66
CA GLN A 17 -23.27 17.52 -11.92
C GLN A 17 -23.48 18.66 -12.94
N PHE A 18 -22.74 19.75 -12.85
CA PHE A 18 -22.83 20.83 -13.82
C PHE A 18 -22.42 20.41 -15.23
N ALA A 19 -21.43 19.53 -15.36
CA ALA A 19 -21.00 18.98 -16.64
C ALA A 19 -22.11 18.23 -17.41
N GLN A 20 -23.16 17.77 -16.71
CA GLN A 20 -24.33 17.14 -17.34
C GLN A 20 -25.24 18.17 -18.04
N PHE A 21 -25.15 19.43 -17.67
CA PHE A 21 -26.01 20.50 -18.22
C PHE A 21 -25.30 21.36 -19.27
N GLY A 22 -23.99 21.25 -19.41
CA GLY A 22 -23.21 22.03 -20.37
C GLY A 22 -21.70 21.84 -20.18
N GLU A 23 -20.94 22.50 -21.04
CA GLU A 23 -19.49 22.53 -20.97
C GLU A 23 -19.04 23.37 -19.76
N VAL A 24 -18.26 22.77 -18.86
CA VAL A 24 -17.69 23.45 -17.70
C VAL A 24 -16.26 23.86 -18.04
N ILE A 25 -16.03 25.16 -18.16
CA ILE A 25 -14.69 25.72 -18.37
C ILE A 25 -14.14 26.14 -17.03
N LEU A 26 -13.05 25.46 -16.61
CA LEU A 26 -12.32 25.78 -15.39
C LEU A 26 -11.09 26.61 -15.73
N ASP A 27 -10.75 27.57 -14.87
CA ASP A 27 -9.47 28.27 -14.93
C ASP A 27 -8.30 27.26 -14.75
N GLU A 28 -7.17 27.50 -15.43
CA GLU A 28 -5.97 26.64 -15.37
C GLU A 28 -5.54 26.35 -13.94
N LYS A 29 -5.60 27.35 -13.05
CA LYS A 29 -5.28 27.18 -11.62
C LYS A 29 -6.21 26.19 -10.91
N LEU A 30 -7.49 26.18 -11.26
CA LEU A 30 -8.44 25.22 -10.69
C LEU A 30 -8.24 23.82 -11.27
N GLN A 31 -7.86 23.71 -12.54
CA GLN A 31 -7.50 22.44 -13.16
C GLN A 31 -6.23 21.85 -12.52
N GLU A 32 -5.22 22.68 -12.25
CA GLU A 32 -3.98 22.27 -11.58
C GLU A 32 -4.20 21.88 -10.11
N MET A 33 -5.16 22.52 -9.43
CA MET A 33 -5.48 22.18 -8.03
C MET A 33 -6.17 20.82 -7.89
N PHE A 34 -6.86 20.38 -8.94
CA PHE A 34 -7.42 19.03 -9.01
C PHE A 34 -6.42 18.14 -9.74
N VAL A 35 -5.58 17.53 -8.99
CA VAL A 35 -4.55 16.63 -9.50
C VAL A 35 -5.19 15.61 -10.44
N ASN A 36 -4.67 15.53 -11.67
CA ASN A 36 -5.11 14.54 -12.63
C ASN A 36 -4.79 13.16 -12.05
N GLN A 37 -5.82 12.48 -11.57
CA GLN A 37 -5.75 11.36 -10.64
C GLN A 37 -5.13 10.10 -11.27
N GLU A 38 -5.12 10.00 -12.60
CA GLU A 38 -4.51 8.90 -13.31
C GLU A 38 -2.97 8.85 -13.18
N GLN A 39 -2.35 9.95 -12.74
CA GLN A 39 -0.89 10.04 -12.56
C GLN A 39 -0.41 9.55 -11.19
N TYR A 40 -1.28 9.58 -10.18
CA TYR A 40 -0.89 9.30 -8.79
C TYR A 40 -1.37 7.91 -8.38
N LYS A 41 -0.49 6.94 -8.53
CA LYS A 41 -0.79 5.55 -8.15
C LYS A 41 -0.04 5.21 -6.87
N PRO A 42 -0.76 4.74 -5.84
CA PRO A 42 -0.11 4.23 -4.64
C PRO A 42 0.60 2.92 -4.96
N LYS A 43 1.81 2.75 -4.43
CA LYS A 43 2.61 1.53 -4.54
C LYS A 43 3.07 1.07 -3.17
N LEU A 44 3.00 -0.22 -2.95
CA LEU A 44 3.59 -0.90 -1.80
C LEU A 44 4.74 -1.76 -2.30
N SER A 45 5.94 -1.57 -1.76
CA SER A 45 7.08 -2.41 -2.07
C SER A 45 7.43 -3.26 -0.85
N ILE A 46 7.56 -4.58 -1.02
CA ILE A 46 7.91 -5.52 0.04
C ILE A 46 9.25 -6.16 -0.30
N ILE A 47 10.25 -5.93 0.55
CA ILE A 47 11.61 -6.41 0.37
C ILE A 47 11.97 -7.31 1.55
N LYS A 48 12.31 -8.57 1.25
CA LYS A 48 12.93 -9.45 2.24
C LYS A 48 14.37 -9.05 2.45
N ASN A 49 14.70 -8.72 3.69
CA ASN A 49 16.02 -8.30 4.12
C ASN A 49 16.45 -9.08 5.37
N GLY A 50 17.20 -10.17 5.17
CA GLY A 50 17.60 -11.07 6.26
C GLY A 50 16.40 -11.66 6.99
N GLY A 51 16.31 -11.42 8.30
CA GLY A 51 15.21 -11.86 9.17
C GLY A 51 14.01 -10.93 9.23
N PHE A 52 13.98 -9.88 8.39
CA PHE A 52 12.95 -8.87 8.38
C PHE A 52 12.33 -8.69 6.99
N LEU A 53 11.15 -8.10 6.98
CA LEU A 53 10.48 -7.56 5.80
C LEU A 53 10.45 -6.04 5.95
N ASP A 54 11.01 -5.35 4.98
CA ASP A 54 10.95 -3.91 4.84
C ASP A 54 9.84 -3.60 3.83
N VAL A 55 8.83 -2.86 4.25
CA VAL A 55 7.70 -2.44 3.40
C VAL A 55 7.76 -0.93 3.27
N SER A 56 7.74 -0.42 2.05
CA SER A 56 7.63 1.02 1.76
C SER A 56 6.32 1.33 1.06
N PHE A 57 5.76 2.50 1.38
CA PHE A 57 4.62 3.07 0.69
C PHE A 57 5.07 4.30 -0.08
N GLU A 58 4.74 4.35 -1.36
CA GLU A 58 5.08 5.43 -2.26
C GLU A 58 3.85 5.80 -3.09
N VAL A 59 3.84 7.02 -3.61
CA VAL A 59 2.85 7.48 -4.58
C VAL A 59 3.61 8.15 -5.72
N ASP A 60 3.41 7.66 -6.94
CA ASP A 60 4.11 8.20 -8.10
C ASP A 60 3.91 9.72 -8.23
N GLY A 61 4.98 10.47 -8.45
CA GLY A 61 4.92 11.91 -8.66
C GLY A 61 4.66 12.77 -7.41
N ILE A 62 4.74 12.19 -6.20
CA ILE A 62 4.54 12.87 -4.93
C ILE A 62 5.82 12.79 -4.08
N GLU A 63 6.17 13.90 -3.42
CA GLU A 63 7.32 13.96 -2.52
C GLU A 63 7.06 13.23 -1.21
N LEU A 64 8.14 12.80 -0.55
CA LEU A 64 8.07 11.99 0.68
C LEU A 64 7.22 12.62 1.78
N GLU A 65 7.33 13.93 2.00
CA GLU A 65 6.55 14.63 3.03
C GLU A 65 5.04 14.56 2.76
N ASP A 66 4.64 14.63 1.50
CA ASP A 66 3.25 14.51 1.09
C ASP A 66 2.75 13.05 1.12
N VAL A 67 3.64 12.08 0.86
CA VAL A 67 3.36 10.66 1.06
C VAL A 67 3.08 10.37 2.54
N GLU A 68 3.86 10.93 3.46
CA GLU A 68 3.60 10.79 4.90
C GLU A 68 2.24 11.39 5.31
N ARG A 69 1.87 12.53 4.75
CA ARG A 69 0.54 13.13 4.95
C ARG A 69 -0.57 12.23 4.41
N ALA A 70 -0.39 11.68 3.22
CA ALA A 70 -1.34 10.73 2.63
C ALA A 70 -1.51 9.50 3.51
N LEU A 71 -0.42 8.94 4.06
CA LEU A 71 -0.47 7.82 5.02
C LEU A 71 -1.26 8.16 6.29
N VAL A 72 -1.08 9.37 6.82
CA VAL A 72 -1.84 9.84 7.99
C VAL A 72 -3.32 10.02 7.63
N ALA A 73 -3.63 10.59 6.47
CA ALA A 73 -5.00 10.78 5.99
C ALA A 73 -5.70 9.43 5.76
N LEU A 74 -5.04 8.48 5.09
CA LEU A 74 -5.55 7.11 4.89
C LEU A 74 -5.82 6.41 6.23
N SER A 75 -4.96 6.60 7.24
CA SER A 75 -5.19 6.01 8.58
C SER A 75 -6.42 6.56 9.30
N LYS A 76 -6.89 7.73 8.90
CA LYS A 76 -8.09 8.39 9.42
C LYS A 76 -9.32 8.19 8.53
N ASN A 77 -9.20 7.39 7.47
CA ASN A 77 -10.21 7.21 6.43
C ASN A 77 -10.68 8.55 5.82
N ALA A 78 -9.74 9.47 5.58
CA ALA A 78 -10.02 10.73 4.92
C ALA A 78 -10.17 10.50 3.41
N ASP A 79 -11.11 11.22 2.79
CA ASP A 79 -11.38 11.12 1.35
C ASP A 79 -10.35 11.85 0.50
N PHE A 80 -9.61 12.78 1.08
CA PHE A 80 -8.58 13.55 0.40
C PHE A 80 -7.47 14.01 1.34
N VAL A 81 -6.36 14.44 0.76
CA VAL A 81 -5.28 15.14 1.47
C VAL A 81 -4.80 16.34 0.64
N ARG A 82 -4.44 17.43 1.32
CA ARG A 82 -3.83 18.59 0.71
C ARG A 82 -2.31 18.44 0.70
N LEU A 83 -1.72 18.53 -0.49
CA LEU A 83 -0.28 18.48 -0.70
C LEU A 83 0.40 19.82 -0.34
N ASN A 84 1.71 19.83 -0.21
CA ASN A 84 2.51 21.02 0.11
C ASN A 84 2.36 22.16 -0.91
N ASP A 85 2.18 21.81 -2.17
CA ASP A 85 1.94 22.75 -3.28
C ASP A 85 0.50 23.30 -3.35
N GLY A 86 -0.37 22.83 -2.45
CA GLY A 86 -1.77 23.25 -2.34
C GLY A 86 -2.75 22.41 -3.16
N ARG A 87 -2.28 21.46 -3.97
CA ARG A 87 -3.13 20.52 -4.71
C ARG A 87 -3.85 19.58 -3.78
N LEU A 88 -5.00 19.06 -4.21
CA LEU A 88 -5.78 18.05 -3.48
C LEU A 88 -5.59 16.69 -4.14
N LEU A 89 -5.12 15.71 -3.36
CA LEU A 89 -5.04 14.31 -3.76
C LEU A 89 -6.30 13.58 -3.26
N ASP A 90 -7.06 12.99 -4.17
CA ASP A 90 -8.25 12.19 -3.85
C ASP A 90 -7.84 10.79 -3.41
N LEU A 91 -8.06 10.47 -2.15
CA LEU A 91 -7.77 9.17 -1.54
C LEU A 91 -8.95 8.21 -1.61
N SER A 92 -10.13 8.66 -2.08
CA SER A 92 -11.32 7.82 -2.17
C SER A 92 -11.34 6.89 -3.39
N GLN A 93 -10.32 6.97 -4.25
CA GLN A 93 -10.16 6.07 -5.40
C GLN A 93 -9.90 4.63 -4.96
N GLU A 94 -10.33 3.69 -5.79
CA GLU A 94 -10.22 2.26 -5.51
C GLU A 94 -8.79 1.82 -5.19
N GLU A 95 -7.80 2.38 -5.90
CA GLU A 95 -6.39 2.10 -5.70
C GLU A 95 -5.90 2.51 -4.30
N PHE A 96 -6.29 3.71 -3.86
CA PHE A 96 -5.94 4.18 -2.52
C PHE A 96 -6.68 3.41 -1.42
N GLN A 97 -7.92 3.00 -1.66
CA GLN A 97 -8.68 2.19 -0.71
C GLN A 97 -8.06 0.79 -0.56
N LYS A 98 -7.68 0.14 -1.65
CA LYS A 98 -6.96 -1.15 -1.62
C LYS A 98 -5.61 -1.02 -0.90
N ALA A 99 -4.86 0.06 -1.17
CA ALA A 99 -3.62 0.35 -0.45
C ALA A 99 -3.87 0.58 1.05
N SER A 100 -4.93 1.29 1.42
CA SER A 100 -5.33 1.53 2.81
C SER A 100 -5.65 0.24 3.56
N GLU A 101 -6.37 -0.69 2.93
CA GLU A 101 -6.65 -2.01 3.50
C GLU A 101 -5.36 -2.79 3.76
N SER A 102 -4.47 -2.85 2.77
CA SER A 102 -3.16 -3.49 2.90
C SER A 102 -2.32 -2.85 4.01
N LEU A 103 -2.27 -1.52 4.07
CA LEU A 103 -1.57 -0.76 5.10
C LEU A 103 -2.15 -1.01 6.50
N SER A 104 -3.46 -1.20 6.63
CA SER A 104 -4.09 -1.48 7.91
C SER A 104 -3.61 -2.80 8.51
N LEU A 105 -3.43 -3.84 7.67
CA LEU A 105 -2.87 -5.13 8.07
C LEU A 105 -1.39 -5.01 8.43
N ILE A 106 -0.61 -4.29 7.62
CA ILE A 106 0.83 -4.08 7.84
C ILE A 106 1.06 -3.36 9.18
N ARG A 107 0.32 -2.30 9.47
CA ARG A 107 0.45 -1.51 10.72
C ARG A 107 0.20 -2.31 12.00
N GLN A 108 -0.68 -3.31 11.94
CA GLN A 108 -0.97 -4.16 13.11
C GLN A 108 0.24 -5.01 13.54
N VAL A 109 1.20 -5.22 12.66
CA VAL A 109 2.28 -6.21 12.83
C VAL A 109 3.68 -5.63 12.64
N SER A 110 3.80 -4.33 12.33
CA SER A 110 5.05 -3.65 11.98
C SER A 110 5.32 -2.42 12.85
N GLU A 111 6.59 -2.02 12.88
CA GLU A 111 7.01 -0.70 13.35
C GLU A 111 7.08 0.26 12.17
N GLN A 112 6.46 1.43 12.31
CA GLN A 112 6.43 2.46 11.27
C GLN A 112 7.51 3.51 11.51
N LYS A 113 8.26 3.85 10.46
CA LYS A 113 9.13 5.02 10.38
C LYS A 113 8.88 5.74 9.07
N ALA A 114 8.32 6.96 9.15
CA ALA A 114 7.95 7.73 7.95
C ALA A 114 7.01 6.94 7.02
N ASN A 115 7.40 6.71 5.76
CA ASN A 115 6.68 5.90 4.78
C ASN A 115 7.12 4.42 4.77
N GLN A 116 7.96 3.99 5.72
CA GLN A 116 8.49 2.64 5.80
C GLN A 116 7.95 1.89 7.02
N PHE A 117 7.76 0.59 6.83
CA PHE A 117 7.30 -0.33 7.86
C PHE A 117 8.26 -1.51 7.92
N GLN A 118 8.69 -1.87 9.11
CA GLN A 118 9.55 -3.03 9.31
C GLN A 118 8.85 -4.07 10.18
N MET A 119 8.87 -5.33 9.76
CA MET A 119 8.31 -6.44 10.52
C MET A 119 9.21 -7.67 10.48
N PRO A 120 9.16 -8.53 11.49
CA PRO A 120 9.86 -9.79 11.48
C PRO A 120 9.36 -10.72 10.36
N LEU A 121 10.28 -11.45 9.72
CA LEU A 121 9.99 -12.33 8.58
C LEU A 121 8.89 -13.37 8.87
N TYR A 122 8.84 -13.92 10.10
CA TYR A 122 7.83 -14.92 10.48
C TYR A 122 6.37 -14.41 10.36
N ARG A 123 6.15 -13.11 10.31
CA ARG A 123 4.84 -12.48 10.07
C ARG A 123 4.50 -12.34 8.59
N GLY A 124 5.46 -12.59 7.70
CA GLY A 124 5.32 -12.44 6.25
C GLY A 124 4.23 -13.30 5.62
N GLY A 125 3.86 -14.41 6.25
CA GLY A 125 2.73 -15.24 5.79
C GLY A 125 1.38 -14.49 5.75
N GLN A 126 1.22 -13.42 6.52
CA GLN A 126 0.04 -12.55 6.46
C GLN A 126 0.05 -11.67 5.19
N LEU A 127 1.25 -11.23 4.77
CA LEU A 127 1.43 -10.44 3.56
C LEU A 127 1.33 -11.29 2.28
N ALA A 128 1.63 -12.58 2.37
CA ALA A 128 1.50 -13.51 1.24
C ALA A 128 0.05 -13.63 0.71
N ARG A 129 -0.94 -13.18 1.50
CA ARG A 129 -2.36 -13.17 1.12
C ARG A 129 -2.81 -11.85 0.49
N LEU A 130 -1.94 -10.85 0.47
CA LEU A 130 -2.22 -9.55 -0.16
C LEU A 130 -1.99 -9.69 -1.67
N GLU A 131 -2.99 -10.19 -2.38
CA GLU A 131 -3.01 -10.17 -3.84
C GLU A 131 -3.51 -8.80 -4.31
N ASN A 132 -2.58 -7.91 -4.65
CA ASN A 132 -2.89 -6.59 -5.16
C ASN A 132 -1.87 -6.21 -6.23
N GLU A 133 -2.34 -5.76 -7.39
CA GLU A 133 -1.50 -5.29 -8.51
C GLU A 133 -0.56 -4.12 -8.14
N GLN A 134 -0.83 -3.46 -7.01
CA GLN A 134 -0.04 -2.33 -6.50
C GLN A 134 1.10 -2.77 -5.58
N ILE A 135 1.26 -4.08 -5.33
CA ILE A 135 2.30 -4.60 -4.45
C ILE A 135 3.46 -5.13 -5.28
N GLU A 136 4.57 -4.44 -5.20
CA GLU A 136 5.85 -4.90 -5.77
C GLU A 136 6.62 -5.71 -4.73
N VAL A 137 7.07 -6.90 -5.11
CA VAL A 137 7.82 -7.79 -4.21
C VAL A 137 9.15 -8.20 -4.81
N ASN A 138 10.20 -8.33 -3.98
CA ASN A 138 11.46 -8.84 -4.47
C ASN A 138 11.46 -10.37 -4.58
N GLN A 139 12.42 -10.91 -5.36
CA GLN A 139 12.54 -12.35 -5.63
C GLN A 139 12.71 -13.17 -4.34
N ASP A 140 13.43 -12.65 -3.35
CA ASP A 140 13.66 -13.32 -2.09
C ASP A 140 12.39 -13.49 -1.27
N PHE A 141 11.48 -12.50 -1.33
CA PHE A 141 10.17 -12.61 -0.70
C PHE A 141 9.27 -13.60 -1.44
N MET A 142 9.28 -13.60 -2.79
CA MET A 142 8.55 -14.58 -3.59
C MET A 142 8.98 -16.01 -3.25
N THR A 143 10.29 -16.25 -3.19
CA THR A 143 10.84 -17.57 -2.80
C THR A 143 10.43 -17.95 -1.39
N PHE A 144 10.47 -17.01 -0.44
CA PHE A 144 10.01 -17.24 0.93
C PHE A 144 8.51 -17.63 0.99
N VAL A 145 7.66 -16.95 0.24
CA VAL A 145 6.22 -17.27 0.17
C VAL A 145 6.00 -18.65 -0.44
N GLN A 146 6.74 -19.03 -1.50
CA GLN A 146 6.67 -20.34 -2.10
C GLN A 146 7.05 -21.45 -1.10
N HIS A 147 8.10 -21.25 -0.30
CA HIS A 147 8.50 -22.20 0.74
C HIS A 147 7.41 -22.37 1.82
N LEU A 148 6.70 -21.29 2.16
CA LEU A 148 5.60 -21.34 3.15
C LEU A 148 4.35 -22.03 2.61
N THR A 149 4.03 -21.83 1.34
CA THR A 149 2.78 -22.32 0.74
C THR A 149 2.90 -23.75 0.18
N HIS A 150 4.11 -24.14 -0.22
CA HIS A 150 4.42 -25.45 -0.79
C HIS A 150 5.65 -26.10 -0.12
N PRO A 151 5.58 -26.38 1.20
CA PRO A 151 6.74 -26.91 1.94
C PRO A 151 7.19 -28.28 1.44
N GLN A 152 6.29 -29.08 0.84
CA GLN A 152 6.60 -30.38 0.26
C GLN A 152 7.54 -30.34 -0.96
N ASP A 153 7.61 -29.18 -1.64
CA ASP A 153 8.48 -29.02 -2.81
C ASP A 153 9.95 -28.77 -2.41
N TYR A 154 10.20 -28.60 -1.12
CA TYR A 154 11.51 -28.32 -0.55
C TYR A 154 11.88 -29.42 0.46
N PRO A 155 12.42 -30.56 -0.01
CA PRO A 155 12.83 -31.63 0.89
C PRO A 155 13.93 -31.13 1.84
N VAL A 156 13.71 -31.31 3.11
CA VAL A 156 14.71 -30.98 4.14
C VAL A 156 15.60 -32.22 4.33
N ASP A 157 16.89 -32.10 4.02
CA ASP A 157 17.87 -33.13 4.33
C ASP A 157 17.97 -33.32 5.84
N LEU A 158 17.77 -34.54 6.29
CA LEU A 158 17.90 -34.88 7.71
C LEU A 158 19.36 -34.73 8.14
N PRO A 159 19.65 -34.14 9.30
CA PRO A 159 20.99 -34.08 9.83
C PRO A 159 21.58 -35.51 9.97
N SER A 160 22.76 -35.69 9.44
CA SER A 160 23.47 -37.01 9.43
C SER A 160 23.75 -37.61 10.82
N GLY A 161 23.51 -36.83 11.89
CA GLY A 161 23.64 -37.26 13.29
C GLY A 161 22.32 -37.50 14.02
N LEU A 162 21.20 -37.48 13.33
CA LEU A 162 19.88 -37.67 13.94
C LEU A 162 19.66 -39.17 14.28
N ASN A 163 19.75 -39.50 15.54
CA ASN A 163 19.57 -40.87 16.05
C ASN A 163 18.10 -41.14 16.42
N ALA A 164 17.16 -40.77 15.51
CA ALA A 164 15.74 -40.91 15.70
C ALA A 164 15.03 -41.31 14.38
N SER A 165 14.02 -42.17 14.50
CA SER A 165 13.14 -42.51 13.38
C SER A 165 12.00 -41.50 13.37
N LEU A 166 12.00 -40.61 12.37
CA LEU A 166 10.93 -39.60 12.19
C LEU A 166 9.67 -40.25 11.61
N ARG A 167 8.52 -39.80 12.08
CA ARG A 167 7.24 -40.20 11.51
C ARG A 167 7.00 -39.46 10.17
N PRO A 168 6.17 -40.03 9.24
CA PRO A 168 5.95 -39.42 7.90
C PRO A 168 5.58 -37.93 7.93
N TYR A 169 4.78 -37.51 8.89
CA TYR A 169 4.36 -36.11 9.03
C TYR A 169 5.45 -35.14 9.59
N GLN A 170 6.59 -35.70 9.99
CA GLN A 170 7.77 -34.95 10.45
C GLN A 170 8.81 -34.79 9.34
N LEU A 171 8.54 -35.39 8.16
CA LEU A 171 9.40 -35.36 6.98
C LEU A 171 8.89 -34.42 5.89
N THR A 172 7.75 -33.74 6.16
CA THR A 172 7.11 -32.77 5.27
C THR A 172 7.25 -31.36 5.80
#